data_8ab3f505bd9305c86c0f142015df8e2c
#
_entry.id   8ab3f505bd9305c86c0f142015df8e2c
#
_cell.length_a   1.000
_cell.length_b   1.000
_cell.length_c   1.000
_cell.angle_alpha   90.00
_cell.angle_beta   90.00
_cell.angle_gamma   90.00
#
_symmetry.space_group_name_H-M   'P 1'
#
loop_
_entity.id
_entity.type
_entity.pdbx_description
1 polymer ?
#
loop_
_entity_poly.entity_id
_entity_poly.type
_entity_poly.pdbx_seq_one_letter_code
_entity_poly.pdbx_strand_id
1 'polypeptide(L)'
;SIDLKEDSNKKLATVTVNYKLEAQESTLQTIYQVRPNGAVKVSMHFVPGNKSLPEIPRLGMRMILPAEYDVMTWLGRGPQENYADRKTGYPIGLYTATVWEQFHPYVRAQETGNKTDVRWVALRNKAGEGLLITGEEPLNVSAWNFPLEDIDYVAFNTERRHGGSIMKKDMIWLNIDHRHMGVGGDNTWGAQVHPEYTITPHEWQYSFTMQ
;
A
#
# COMPACT_ATOMS: atom_id res chain seq x y z
N SER A 1 -12.53 4.94 -18.76
CA SER A 1 -13.55 5.99 -18.72
C SER A 1 -13.69 6.54 -17.31
N ILE A 2 -14.18 7.75 -17.19
CA ILE A 2 -14.48 8.42 -15.91
C ILE A 2 -15.94 8.85 -15.94
N ASP A 3 -16.66 8.56 -14.87
CA ASP A 3 -18.09 8.85 -14.69
C ASP A 3 -18.29 9.60 -13.37
N LEU A 4 -19.03 10.68 -13.37
CA LEU A 4 -19.41 11.46 -12.19
C LEU A 4 -20.93 11.39 -12.00
N LYS A 5 -21.37 10.99 -10.81
CA LYS A 5 -22.78 11.03 -10.40
C LYS A 5 -22.92 11.77 -9.08
N GLU A 6 -23.91 12.65 -9.02
CA GLU A 6 -24.29 13.38 -7.82
C GLU A 6 -25.68 12.91 -7.35
N ASP A 7 -25.77 12.56 -6.07
CA ASP A 7 -27.05 12.26 -5.40
C ASP A 7 -27.33 13.40 -4.40
N SER A 8 -28.13 14.36 -4.83
CA SER A 8 -28.48 15.55 -4.03
C SER A 8 -29.24 15.18 -2.74
N ASN A 9 -30.02 14.10 -2.74
CA ASN A 9 -30.77 13.65 -1.56
C ASN A 9 -29.83 13.10 -0.47
N LYS A 10 -28.80 12.36 -0.89
CA LYS A 10 -27.76 11.82 0.01
C LYS A 10 -26.60 12.75 0.20
N LYS A 11 -26.54 13.86 -0.51
CA LYS A 11 -25.39 14.78 -0.56
C LYS A 11 -24.09 14.01 -0.83
N LEU A 12 -24.10 13.12 -1.82
CA LEU A 12 -23.01 12.22 -2.15
C LEU A 12 -22.58 12.44 -3.59
N ALA A 13 -21.29 12.67 -3.81
CA ALA A 13 -20.69 12.64 -5.14
C ALA A 13 -19.96 11.30 -5.32
N THR A 14 -20.21 10.65 -6.44
CA THR A 14 -19.56 9.37 -6.77
C THR A 14 -18.79 9.52 -8.07
N VAL A 15 -17.48 9.28 -8.03
CA VAL A 15 -16.62 9.22 -9.21
C VAL A 15 -16.24 7.77 -9.45
N THR A 16 -16.58 7.25 -10.62
CA THR A 16 -16.20 5.89 -11.05
C THR A 16 -15.15 5.99 -12.15
N VAL A 17 -14.02 5.34 -11.96
CA VAL A 17 -12.95 5.28 -12.96
C VAL A 17 -12.76 3.84 -13.39
N ASN A 18 -12.84 3.59 -14.69
CA ASN A 18 -12.61 2.28 -15.28
C ASN A 18 -11.32 2.31 -16.09
N TYR A 19 -10.41 1.42 -15.73
CA TYR A 19 -9.13 1.20 -16.40
C TYR A 19 -9.17 -0.10 -17.19
N LYS A 20 -8.52 -0.10 -18.32
CA LYS A 20 -8.19 -1.29 -19.09
C LYS A 20 -6.69 -1.49 -19.05
N LEU A 21 -6.25 -2.62 -18.53
CA LEU A 21 -4.85 -3.00 -18.44
C LEU A 21 -4.54 -3.88 -19.65
N GLU A 22 -4.23 -3.25 -20.78
CA GLU A 22 -4.20 -3.91 -22.10
C GLU A 22 -3.19 -5.05 -22.18
N ALA A 23 -1.99 -4.87 -21.61
CA ALA A 23 -0.94 -5.89 -21.66
C ALA A 23 -1.33 -7.21 -20.98
N GLN A 24 -2.24 -7.16 -19.99
CA GLN A 24 -2.73 -8.30 -19.23
C GLN A 24 -4.19 -8.62 -19.53
N GLU A 25 -4.83 -7.89 -20.45
CA GLU A 25 -6.27 -7.99 -20.75
C GLU A 25 -7.18 -7.88 -19.53
N SER A 26 -6.66 -7.25 -18.46
CA SER A 26 -7.33 -7.12 -17.17
C SER A 26 -8.09 -5.81 -17.06
N THR A 27 -9.04 -5.73 -16.14
CA THR A 27 -9.77 -4.50 -15.85
C THR A 27 -9.64 -4.12 -14.38
N LEU A 28 -9.62 -2.84 -14.12
CA LEU A 28 -9.64 -2.28 -12.79
C LEU A 28 -10.69 -1.17 -12.75
N GLN A 29 -11.57 -1.22 -11.76
CA GLN A 29 -12.50 -0.15 -11.46
C GLN A 29 -12.17 0.43 -10.09
N THR A 30 -12.14 1.76 -9.99
CA THR A 30 -12.10 2.47 -8.71
C THR A 30 -13.31 3.37 -8.57
N ILE A 31 -13.92 3.36 -7.38
CA ILE A 31 -15.09 4.17 -7.04
C ILE A 31 -14.74 5.04 -5.85
N TYR A 32 -14.87 6.36 -6.01
CA TYR A 32 -14.67 7.34 -4.96
C TYR A 32 -16.03 7.92 -4.57
N GLN A 33 -16.43 7.73 -3.32
CA GLN A 33 -17.65 8.28 -2.76
C GLN A 33 -17.31 9.41 -1.79
N VAL A 34 -17.51 10.64 -2.22
CA VAL A 34 -17.19 11.86 -1.46
C VAL A 34 -18.40 12.28 -0.66
N ARG A 35 -18.25 12.38 0.65
CA ARG A 35 -19.29 12.76 1.61
C ARG A 35 -19.16 14.23 2.04
N PRO A 36 -20.23 14.87 2.53
CA PRO A 36 -20.22 16.29 2.92
C PRO A 36 -19.23 16.63 4.05
N ASN A 37 -18.89 15.66 4.89
CA ASN A 37 -17.90 15.84 5.97
C ASN A 37 -16.44 15.68 5.51
N GLY A 38 -16.20 15.62 4.21
CA GLY A 38 -14.88 15.45 3.62
C GLY A 38 -14.38 13.99 3.57
N ALA A 39 -15.10 13.05 4.17
CA ALA A 39 -14.71 11.63 4.09
C ALA A 39 -14.90 11.09 2.66
N VAL A 40 -13.91 10.35 2.20
CA VAL A 40 -13.93 9.69 0.88
C VAL A 40 -13.80 8.18 1.08
N LYS A 41 -14.86 7.43 0.73
CA LYS A 41 -14.74 5.98 0.62
C LYS A 41 -14.17 5.65 -0.76
N VAL A 42 -13.13 4.86 -0.78
CA VAL A 42 -12.49 4.33 -1.99
C VAL A 42 -12.76 2.84 -2.05
N SER A 43 -13.30 2.38 -3.18
CA SER A 43 -13.50 0.96 -3.46
C SER A 43 -12.76 0.58 -4.73
N MET A 44 -12.09 -0.56 -4.72
CA MET A 44 -11.36 -1.11 -5.86
C MET A 44 -11.96 -2.47 -6.24
N HIS A 45 -12.10 -2.70 -7.54
CA HIS A 45 -12.47 -3.98 -8.12
C HIS A 45 -11.53 -4.32 -9.28
N PHE A 46 -10.74 -5.37 -9.12
CA PHE A 46 -9.81 -5.90 -10.12
C PHE A 46 -10.35 -7.21 -10.68
N VAL A 47 -10.38 -7.32 -12.02
CA VAL A 47 -10.76 -8.55 -12.73
C VAL A 47 -9.61 -8.92 -13.67
N PRO A 48 -8.95 -10.06 -13.47
CA PRO A 48 -7.89 -10.51 -14.36
C PRO A 48 -8.48 -10.98 -15.70
N GLY A 49 -7.85 -10.59 -16.81
CA GLY A 49 -8.24 -11.03 -18.14
C GLY A 49 -7.67 -12.41 -18.49
N ASN A 50 -6.46 -12.70 -18.04
CA ASN A 50 -5.79 -13.97 -18.25
C ASN A 50 -5.42 -14.62 -16.92
N LYS A 51 -5.86 -15.87 -16.71
CA LYS A 51 -5.58 -16.63 -15.49
C LYS A 51 -4.16 -17.19 -15.41
N SER A 52 -3.41 -17.12 -16.51
CA SER A 52 -2.00 -17.55 -16.58
C SER A 52 -1.02 -16.42 -16.24
N LEU A 53 -1.50 -15.31 -15.71
CA LEU A 53 -0.64 -14.23 -15.20
C LEU A 53 0.19 -14.72 -14.01
N PRO A 54 1.42 -14.19 -13.83
CA PRO A 54 2.21 -14.47 -12.64
C PRO A 54 1.51 -13.92 -11.38
N GLU A 55 1.99 -14.33 -10.22
CA GLU A 55 1.55 -13.81 -8.94
C GLU A 55 1.69 -12.28 -8.90
N ILE A 56 0.77 -11.66 -8.21
CA ILE A 56 0.73 -10.21 -8.02
C ILE A 56 1.57 -9.86 -6.78
N PRO A 57 2.65 -9.06 -6.90
CA PRO A 57 3.47 -8.72 -5.74
C PRO A 57 2.73 -7.87 -4.70
N ARG A 58 1.88 -6.96 -5.19
CA ARG A 58 1.14 -6.00 -4.36
C ARG A 58 -0.19 -5.66 -5.04
N LEU A 59 -1.26 -5.71 -4.28
CA LEU A 59 -2.60 -5.34 -4.73
C LEU A 59 -3.14 -4.21 -3.85
N GLY A 60 -3.16 -3.00 -4.37
CA GLY A 60 -3.58 -1.85 -3.59
C GLY A 60 -3.50 -0.54 -4.34
N MET A 61 -3.46 0.55 -3.59
CA MET A 61 -3.39 1.91 -4.10
C MET A 61 -2.22 2.66 -3.45
N ARG A 62 -1.66 3.59 -4.19
CA ARG A 62 -0.64 4.50 -3.70
C ARG A 62 -1.10 5.94 -3.83
N MET A 63 -0.77 6.75 -2.83
CA MET A 63 -0.88 8.19 -2.89
C MET A 63 0.43 8.86 -2.45
N ILE A 64 0.58 10.12 -2.82
CA ILE A 64 1.72 10.95 -2.42
C ILE A 64 1.20 12.06 -1.52
N LEU A 65 1.86 12.26 -0.38
CA LEU A 65 1.56 13.29 0.60
C LEU A 65 2.76 14.22 0.76
N PRO A 66 2.55 15.49 1.16
CA PRO A 66 3.62 16.37 1.59
C PRO A 66 4.41 15.77 2.77
N ALA A 67 5.73 16.02 2.80
CA ALA A 67 6.62 15.45 3.82
C ALA A 67 6.31 15.93 5.25
N GLU A 68 5.56 17.01 5.41
CA GLU A 68 5.16 17.51 6.73
C GLU A 68 4.25 16.54 7.50
N TYR A 69 3.53 15.63 6.83
CA TYR A 69 2.69 14.58 7.45
C TYR A 69 3.49 13.36 7.89
N ASP A 70 4.64 13.59 8.49
CA ASP A 70 5.71 12.63 8.80
C ASP A 70 5.43 11.72 10.00
N VAL A 71 4.45 12.02 10.84
CA VAL A 71 4.12 11.21 12.01
C VAL A 71 3.05 10.19 11.65
N MET A 72 3.45 8.92 11.56
CA MET A 72 2.56 7.79 11.29
C MET A 72 2.15 7.11 12.60
N THR A 73 0.84 7.00 12.84
CA THR A 73 0.25 6.23 13.94
C THR A 73 -0.67 5.16 13.36
N TRP A 74 -0.58 3.92 13.83
CA TRP A 74 -1.43 2.83 13.31
C TRP A 74 -1.87 1.86 14.39
N LEU A 75 -3.06 1.29 14.19
CA LEU A 75 -3.56 0.13 14.93
C LEU A 75 -3.42 -1.10 14.03
N GLY A 76 -2.42 -1.93 14.29
CA GLY A 76 -2.06 -3.06 13.47
C GLY A 76 -0.89 -3.83 14.04
N ARG A 77 -0.22 -4.68 13.24
CA ARG A 77 0.99 -5.34 13.72
C ARG A 77 2.19 -4.40 13.69
N GLY A 78 3.09 -4.59 14.65
CA GLY A 78 4.27 -3.75 14.79
C GLY A 78 5.12 -4.10 16.00
N PRO A 79 6.06 -3.19 16.38
CA PRO A 79 6.35 -1.89 15.73
C PRO A 79 7.15 -1.99 14.44
N GLN A 80 7.98 -3.05 14.26
CA GLN A 80 8.80 -3.23 13.07
C GLN A 80 7.96 -3.66 11.87
N GLU A 81 8.60 -3.67 10.70
CA GLU A 81 8.00 -4.18 9.47
C GLU A 81 7.61 -5.65 9.61
N ASN A 82 6.53 -6.02 8.98
CA ASN A 82 6.04 -7.39 8.95
C ASN A 82 5.26 -7.64 7.65
N TYR A 83 5.24 -8.89 7.22
CA TYR A 83 4.67 -9.33 5.93
C TYR A 83 3.85 -10.59 6.15
N ALA A 84 3.06 -11.00 5.19
CA ALA A 84 2.16 -12.16 5.30
C ALA A 84 2.88 -13.42 5.81
N ASP A 85 4.10 -13.66 5.38
CA ASP A 85 4.96 -14.80 5.71
C ASP A 85 5.83 -14.60 6.96
N ARG A 86 5.88 -13.39 7.54
CA ARG A 86 6.66 -13.08 8.75
C ARG A 86 5.97 -12.05 9.63
N LYS A 87 4.81 -12.40 10.19
CA LYS A 87 4.02 -11.51 11.05
C LYS A 87 3.70 -12.08 12.43
N THR A 88 3.90 -13.36 12.65
CA THR A 88 3.49 -14.04 13.89
C THR A 88 4.14 -13.47 15.15
N GLY A 89 5.40 -13.05 15.05
CA GLY A 89 6.14 -12.43 16.15
C GLY A 89 5.79 -10.98 16.45
N TYR A 90 4.90 -10.36 15.68
CA TYR A 90 4.55 -8.94 15.83
C TYR A 90 3.12 -8.81 16.37
N PRO A 91 2.94 -8.37 17.63
CA PRO A 91 1.62 -8.22 18.23
C PRO A 91 0.84 -7.09 17.57
N ILE A 92 -0.50 -7.21 17.60
CA ILE A 92 -1.39 -6.12 17.25
C ILE A 92 -1.38 -5.12 18.41
N GLY A 93 -1.14 -3.85 18.09
CA GLY A 93 -1.05 -2.77 19.05
C GLY A 93 -1.22 -1.40 18.40
N LEU A 94 -1.21 -0.38 19.23
CA LEU A 94 -1.16 1.02 18.80
C LEU A 94 0.30 1.47 18.80
N TYR A 95 0.78 1.86 17.64
CA TYR A 95 2.16 2.26 17.43
C TYR A 95 2.25 3.64 16.78
N THR A 96 3.34 4.34 17.07
CA THR A 96 3.64 5.64 16.45
C THR A 96 5.13 5.73 16.16
N ALA A 97 5.49 6.18 14.97
CA ALA A 97 6.86 6.51 14.58
C ALA A 97 6.84 7.49 13.40
N THR A 98 7.96 8.12 13.09
CA THR A 98 8.08 8.89 11.86
C THR A 98 8.11 7.97 10.65
N VAL A 99 7.74 8.50 9.48
CA VAL A 99 7.78 7.72 8.23
C VAL A 99 9.20 7.22 7.94
N TRP A 100 10.23 8.05 8.20
CA TRP A 100 11.62 7.66 7.97
C TRP A 100 12.09 6.54 8.91
N GLU A 101 11.63 6.49 10.15
CA GLU A 101 11.95 5.41 11.10
C GLU A 101 11.37 4.05 10.70
N GLN A 102 10.39 4.02 9.77
CA GLN A 102 9.84 2.78 9.24
C GLN A 102 10.73 2.13 8.18
N PHE A 103 11.66 2.89 7.60
CA PHE A 103 12.56 2.40 6.59
C PHE A 103 13.67 1.56 7.20
N HIS A 104 13.82 0.31 6.77
CA HIS A 104 14.96 -0.52 7.08
C HIS A 104 15.95 -0.51 5.89
N PRO A 105 17.18 0.01 6.09
CA PRO A 105 18.15 0.14 5.01
C PRO A 105 18.87 -1.19 4.75
N TYR A 106 18.18 -2.16 4.18
CA TYR A 106 18.80 -3.43 3.75
C TYR A 106 20.03 -3.17 2.88
N VAL A 107 21.04 -4.04 3.02
CA VAL A 107 22.28 -3.92 2.22
C VAL A 107 21.97 -3.80 0.74
N ARG A 108 21.08 -4.64 0.24
CA ARG A 108 20.48 -4.47 -1.09
C ARG A 108 19.15 -3.75 -0.93
N ALA A 109 18.97 -2.62 -1.61
CA ALA A 109 17.71 -1.92 -1.64
C ALA A 109 16.58 -2.85 -2.12
N GLN A 110 15.51 -2.95 -1.34
CA GLN A 110 14.39 -3.87 -1.56
C GLN A 110 13.17 -3.40 -0.76
N GLU A 111 12.05 -4.13 -0.87
CA GLU A 111 10.83 -3.89 -0.11
C GLU A 111 11.11 -3.77 1.39
N THR A 112 10.46 -2.81 2.04
CA THR A 112 10.70 -2.45 3.44
C THR A 112 9.50 -1.73 4.05
N GLY A 113 9.39 -1.80 5.38
CA GLY A 113 8.51 -0.94 6.17
C GLY A 113 7.03 -1.32 6.20
N ASN A 114 6.61 -2.41 5.56
CA ASN A 114 5.20 -2.82 5.56
C ASN A 114 4.69 -3.16 6.96
N LYS A 115 3.42 -2.86 7.22
CA LYS A 115 2.65 -3.27 8.40
C LYS A 115 1.43 -4.05 7.95
N THR A 116 1.23 -5.24 8.50
CA THR A 116 0.06 -6.07 8.22
C THR A 116 -1.04 -5.90 9.26
N ASP A 117 -2.23 -6.39 8.94
CA ASP A 117 -3.39 -6.40 9.82
C ASP A 117 -3.71 -5.00 10.39
N VAL A 118 -3.54 -3.95 9.57
CA VAL A 118 -3.79 -2.55 9.95
C VAL A 118 -5.28 -2.24 9.84
N ARG A 119 -5.92 -1.88 10.96
CA ARG A 119 -7.32 -1.49 11.02
C ARG A 119 -7.50 -0.04 10.59
N TRP A 120 -6.57 0.80 11.06
CA TRP A 120 -6.50 2.19 10.65
C TRP A 120 -5.06 2.70 10.76
N VAL A 121 -4.76 3.73 9.98
CA VAL A 121 -3.51 4.46 10.01
C VAL A 121 -3.79 5.96 9.86
N ALA A 122 -3.05 6.77 10.59
CA ALA A 122 -3.08 8.22 10.47
C ALA A 122 -1.67 8.75 10.19
N LEU A 123 -1.56 9.67 9.24
CA LEU A 123 -0.36 10.45 9.00
C LEU A 123 -0.66 11.90 9.37
N ARG A 124 0.14 12.51 10.25
CA ARG A 124 -0.11 13.85 10.79
C ARG A 124 1.13 14.73 10.75
N ASN A 125 0.88 16.02 10.63
CA ASN A 125 1.90 17.05 10.81
C ASN A 125 2.04 17.43 12.31
N LYS A 126 2.95 18.35 12.60
CA LYS A 126 3.20 18.83 13.98
C LYS A 126 2.01 19.57 14.60
N ALA A 127 1.09 20.09 13.79
CA ALA A 127 -0.15 20.73 14.26
C ALA A 127 -1.26 19.71 14.59
N GLY A 128 -1.04 18.41 14.29
CA GLY A 128 -2.01 17.35 14.48
C GLY A 128 -2.99 17.20 13.32
N GLU A 129 -2.85 17.99 12.26
CA GLU A 129 -3.63 17.88 11.04
C GLU A 129 -3.09 16.72 10.19
N GLY A 130 -3.92 16.09 9.39
CA GLY A 130 -3.46 14.99 8.54
C GLY A 130 -4.57 14.16 7.93
N LEU A 131 -4.23 12.91 7.62
CA LEU A 131 -5.10 11.96 6.96
C LEU A 131 -5.28 10.73 7.84
N LEU A 132 -6.53 10.36 8.11
CA LEU A 132 -6.92 9.10 8.73
C LEU A 132 -7.45 8.15 7.65
N ILE A 133 -6.93 6.93 7.62
CA ILE A 133 -7.39 5.86 6.73
C ILE A 133 -7.87 4.69 7.56
N THR A 134 -9.07 4.20 7.26
CA THR A 134 -9.68 3.05 7.93
C THR A 134 -10.09 2.02 6.88
N GLY A 135 -9.59 0.80 6.99
CA GLY A 135 -10.01 -0.31 6.13
C GLY A 135 -11.37 -0.88 6.53
N GLU A 136 -12.15 -1.36 5.58
CA GLU A 136 -13.32 -2.22 5.88
C GLU A 136 -12.84 -3.61 6.31
N GLU A 137 -11.71 -4.05 5.77
CA GLU A 137 -10.92 -5.20 6.20
C GLU A 137 -9.52 -4.73 6.62
N PRO A 138 -8.77 -5.54 7.39
CA PRO A 138 -7.40 -5.19 7.72
C PRO A 138 -6.53 -4.98 6.48
N LEU A 139 -5.80 -3.88 6.45
CA LEU A 139 -4.95 -3.44 5.35
C LEU A 139 -3.49 -3.86 5.56
N ASN A 140 -2.73 -3.83 4.47
CA ASN A 140 -1.28 -3.71 4.48
C ASN A 140 -0.91 -2.25 4.19
N VAL A 141 -0.03 -1.67 5.00
CA VAL A 141 0.32 -0.26 4.86
C VAL A 141 1.82 -0.09 4.95
N SER A 142 2.39 0.68 4.03
CA SER A 142 3.76 1.17 4.11
C SER A 142 3.83 2.63 3.70
N ALA A 143 4.71 3.39 4.32
CA ALA A 143 4.96 4.78 3.99
C ALA A 143 6.47 5.02 3.87
N TRP A 144 6.89 5.70 2.81
CA TRP A 144 8.31 5.97 2.52
C TRP A 144 8.53 7.44 2.14
N ASN A 145 9.69 7.97 2.50
CA ASN A 145 10.12 9.27 1.96
C ASN A 145 10.92 9.13 0.65
N PHE A 146 10.65 8.10 -0.14
CA PHE A 146 11.25 7.83 -1.45
C PHE A 146 10.26 7.01 -2.30
N PRO A 147 10.32 7.11 -3.63
CA PRO A 147 9.49 6.30 -4.52
C PRO A 147 9.99 4.84 -4.59
N LEU A 148 9.12 3.93 -5.02
CA LEU A 148 9.44 2.50 -5.18
C LEU A 148 10.65 2.28 -6.10
N GLU A 149 10.80 3.10 -7.11
CA GLU A 149 11.87 3.05 -8.11
C GLU A 149 13.27 3.23 -7.50
N ASP A 150 13.36 3.82 -6.30
CA ASP A 150 14.64 3.97 -5.59
C ASP A 150 15.10 2.66 -4.94
N ILE A 151 14.17 1.74 -4.66
CA ILE A 151 14.43 0.42 -4.06
C ILE A 151 14.20 -0.73 -5.03
N ASP A 152 13.75 -0.45 -6.26
CA ASP A 152 13.49 -1.47 -7.27
C ASP A 152 14.79 -2.06 -7.83
N TYR A 153 14.75 -3.35 -8.13
CA TYR A 153 15.86 -4.05 -8.74
C TYR A 153 15.81 -3.93 -10.26
N VAL A 154 16.74 -3.15 -10.80
CA VAL A 154 16.95 -3.09 -12.25
C VAL A 154 18.07 -4.08 -12.61
N ALA A 155 17.72 -5.22 -13.20
CA ALA A 155 18.62 -6.33 -13.48
C ALA A 155 19.83 -5.95 -14.36
N PHE A 156 19.73 -4.90 -15.16
CA PHE A 156 20.75 -4.45 -16.09
C PHE A 156 21.38 -3.10 -15.71
N ASN A 157 21.03 -2.55 -14.55
CA ASN A 157 21.67 -1.34 -14.07
C ASN A 157 23.00 -1.71 -13.41
N THR A 158 24.08 -1.13 -13.89
CA THR A 158 25.43 -1.29 -13.31
C THR A 158 25.56 -0.62 -11.93
N GLU A 159 24.63 0.29 -11.59
CA GLU A 159 24.56 0.93 -10.28
C GLU A 159 23.71 0.05 -9.32
N ARG A 160 24.38 -0.77 -8.54
CA ARG A 160 23.75 -1.46 -7.42
C ARG A 160 23.42 -0.44 -6.35
N ARG A 161 22.14 -0.23 -6.09
CA ARG A 161 21.71 0.63 -4.98
C ARG A 161 21.82 -0.14 -3.67
N HIS A 162 22.45 0.47 -2.69
CA HIS A 162 22.43 0.02 -1.30
C HIS A 162 21.36 0.78 -0.52
N GLY A 163 20.68 0.09 0.41
CA GLY A 163 19.67 0.74 1.24
C GLY A 163 20.20 1.98 1.97
N GLY A 164 21.46 1.95 2.45
CA GLY A 164 22.11 3.10 3.06
C GLY A 164 22.40 4.29 2.12
N SER A 165 22.23 4.11 0.81
CA SER A 165 22.36 5.19 -0.19
C SER A 165 21.03 5.82 -0.57
N ILE A 166 19.91 5.30 -0.05
CA ILE A 166 18.59 5.88 -0.31
C ILE A 166 18.47 7.23 0.43
N MET A 167 18.08 8.25 -0.33
CA MET A 167 17.96 9.61 0.20
C MET A 167 16.50 9.94 0.53
N LYS A 168 16.28 10.53 1.70
CA LYS A 168 14.99 11.08 2.09
C LYS A 168 14.61 12.20 1.14
N LYS A 169 13.41 12.12 0.53
CA LYS A 169 12.84 13.17 -0.33
C LYS A 169 11.77 13.95 0.42
N ASP A 170 11.40 15.09 -0.12
CA ASP A 170 10.40 16.02 0.45
C ASP A 170 8.96 15.62 0.10
N MET A 171 8.68 14.33 0.15
CA MET A 171 7.39 13.70 -0.12
C MET A 171 7.25 12.41 0.67
N ILE A 172 6.03 11.94 0.84
CA ILE A 172 5.70 10.62 1.41
C ILE A 172 4.91 9.83 0.38
N TRP A 173 5.41 8.65 0.03
CA TRP A 173 4.70 7.64 -0.76
C TRP A 173 4.01 6.68 0.19
N LEU A 174 2.69 6.80 0.29
CA LEU A 174 1.84 5.99 1.14
C LEU A 174 1.18 4.90 0.31
N ASN A 175 1.44 3.64 0.65
CA ASN A 175 0.76 2.49 0.06
C ASN A 175 -0.35 2.01 1.00
N ILE A 176 -1.53 1.80 0.43
CA ILE A 176 -2.74 1.33 1.10
C ILE A 176 -3.17 0.08 0.35
N ASP A 177 -2.71 -1.06 0.80
CA ASP A 177 -2.86 -2.30 0.07
C ASP A 177 -3.90 -3.21 0.74
N HIS A 178 -4.69 -3.86 -0.09
CA HIS A 178 -5.49 -5.00 0.33
C HIS A 178 -4.58 -6.15 0.73
N ARG A 179 -3.62 -6.47 -0.14
CA ARG A 179 -2.65 -7.55 0.08
C ARG A 179 -1.26 -7.16 -0.40
N HIS A 180 -0.29 -7.66 0.32
CA HIS A 180 1.12 -7.70 -0.07
C HIS A 180 1.58 -9.15 0.01
N MET A 181 2.23 -9.68 -1.02
CA MET A 181 2.78 -11.03 -0.98
C MET A 181 3.87 -11.16 0.08
N GLY A 182 4.19 -12.38 0.47
CA GLY A 182 5.35 -12.66 1.30
C GLY A 182 6.65 -12.25 0.63
N VAL A 183 7.68 -12.01 1.42
CA VAL A 183 8.99 -11.51 0.95
C VAL A 183 10.14 -12.47 1.25
N GLY A 184 9.90 -13.56 1.99
CA GLY A 184 10.90 -14.54 2.39
C GLY A 184 10.66 -15.91 1.75
N GLY A 185 11.75 -16.61 1.40
CA GLY A 185 11.75 -18.03 1.08
C GLY A 185 12.49 -18.81 2.17
N ASP A 186 12.55 -20.14 2.05
CA ASP A 186 13.22 -21.02 3.01
C ASP A 186 14.75 -20.84 3.05
N ASN A 187 15.31 -20.16 2.06
CA ASN A 187 16.73 -19.89 1.99
C ASN A 187 17.03 -18.61 1.17
N THR A 188 18.30 -18.18 1.18
CA THR A 188 18.78 -17.00 0.44
C THR A 188 19.23 -17.31 -1.00
N TRP A 189 19.02 -18.52 -1.48
CA TRP A 189 19.49 -19.01 -2.78
C TRP A 189 18.43 -18.97 -3.87
N GLY A 190 17.33 -18.24 -3.65
CA GLY A 190 16.27 -18.07 -4.64
C GLY A 190 15.02 -18.92 -4.41
N ALA A 191 14.87 -19.53 -3.22
CA ALA A 191 13.59 -20.12 -2.86
C ALA A 191 12.49 -19.05 -2.90
N GLN A 192 11.40 -19.38 -3.59
CA GLN A 192 10.22 -18.52 -3.66
C GLN A 192 9.46 -18.55 -2.32
N VAL A 193 8.61 -17.56 -2.08
CA VAL A 193 7.68 -17.60 -0.95
C VAL A 193 6.72 -18.79 -1.09
N HIS A 194 6.24 -19.30 0.03
CA HIS A 194 5.28 -20.40 0.02
C HIS A 194 3.97 -19.97 -0.65
N PRO A 195 3.27 -20.87 -1.35
CA PRO A 195 2.07 -20.54 -2.14
C PRO A 195 0.97 -19.81 -1.35
N GLU A 196 0.80 -20.11 -0.06
CA GLU A 196 -0.18 -19.47 0.81
C GLU A 196 0.09 -17.98 1.07
N TYR A 197 1.31 -17.51 0.78
CA TYR A 197 1.70 -16.10 0.90
C TYR A 197 1.81 -15.38 -0.43
N THR A 198 1.41 -16.03 -1.52
CA THR A 198 1.34 -15.41 -2.85
C THR A 198 -0.03 -14.78 -3.09
N ILE A 199 -0.12 -13.89 -4.05
CA ILE A 199 -1.39 -13.29 -4.50
C ILE A 199 -1.63 -13.78 -5.92
N THR A 200 -2.53 -14.73 -6.05
CA THR A 200 -2.89 -15.28 -7.36
C THR A 200 -3.76 -14.31 -8.16
N PRO A 201 -3.67 -14.30 -9.50
CA PRO A 201 -4.50 -13.46 -10.35
C PRO A 201 -5.93 -14.01 -10.42
N HIS A 202 -6.79 -13.56 -9.50
CA HIS A 202 -8.24 -13.78 -9.53
C HIS A 202 -8.97 -12.45 -9.29
N GLU A 203 -10.28 -12.48 -9.23
CA GLU A 203 -11.07 -11.30 -8.94
C GLU A 203 -10.85 -10.85 -7.49
N TRP A 204 -10.50 -9.57 -7.32
CA TRP A 204 -10.22 -8.96 -6.03
C TRP A 204 -11.04 -7.71 -5.82
N GLN A 205 -11.52 -7.52 -4.60
CA GLN A 205 -12.20 -6.30 -4.17
C GLN A 205 -11.71 -5.89 -2.79
N TYR A 206 -11.56 -4.61 -2.56
CA TYR A 206 -11.36 -4.06 -1.22
C TYR A 206 -11.82 -2.60 -1.15
N SER A 207 -12.00 -2.12 0.08
CA SER A 207 -12.41 -0.73 0.33
C SER A 207 -11.77 -0.18 1.57
N PHE A 208 -11.56 1.12 1.55
CA PHE A 208 -11.13 1.90 2.71
C PHE A 208 -11.78 3.28 2.69
N THR A 209 -11.82 3.94 3.83
CA THR A 209 -12.28 5.33 3.94
C THR A 209 -11.11 6.20 4.38
N MET A 210 -10.96 7.36 3.77
CA MET A 210 -10.01 8.39 4.15
C MET A 210 -10.73 9.67 4.55
N GLN A 211 -10.21 10.33 5.58
CA GLN A 211 -10.76 11.58 6.13
C GLN A 211 -9.66 12.45 6.71
#